data_4e2bdba0af6a515ca893d399d030ff47
#
_entry.id   4e2bdba0af6a515ca893d399d030ff47
#
_cell.length_a   1.000
_cell.length_b   1.000
_cell.length_c   1.000
_cell.angle_alpha   90.00
_cell.angle_beta   90.00
_cell.angle_gamma   90.00
#
_symmetry.space_group_name_H-M   'P 1'
#
loop_
_entity.id
_entity.type
_entity.pdbx_description
1 polymer ?
#
loop_
_entity_poly.entity_id
_entity_poly.type
_entity_poly.pdbx_seq_one_letter_code
_entity_poly.pdbx_strand_id
1 'polypeptide(L)'
;MPRVYNEEFTDGPGGWIADVRSPLPIWDGVAHCYSPWTVDANHAPPGAGYLHLLMFIYSRAAGAQTRDGQIGGKNRFVEEDHSTNLTNAKLTIRSRGHLDLAGPLCNNHRPVPAPDVGGAQMCLLVQAEVGEGDAATTTNFVLTGQPFDITPEWSEQTIELTPDPEQWTCLGARHDLTATYGYGEIAAVLADVNYDFMFILFPLNVVPVGEVEDRDRQWAAIDYKVDMQNLPKGLIMFDRVQIDYPE
;
A
#
# COMPACT_ATOMS: atom_id res chain seq x y z
N MET A 1 18.06 6.07 17.51
CA MET A 1 17.20 6.08 16.30
C MET A 1 16.67 7.49 16.12
N PRO A 2 16.57 7.98 14.88
CA PRO A 2 15.92 9.27 14.60
C PRO A 2 14.47 9.23 15.10
N ARG A 3 14.00 10.35 15.65
CA ARG A 3 12.61 10.45 16.14
C ARG A 3 11.62 10.81 15.05
N VAL A 4 12.11 11.19 13.88
CA VAL A 4 11.31 11.61 12.73
C VAL A 4 11.95 11.08 11.46
N TYR A 5 11.18 10.40 10.64
CA TYR A 5 11.49 10.20 9.23
C TYR A 5 10.82 11.32 8.44
N ASN A 6 11.55 11.97 7.56
CA ASN A 6 10.99 13.02 6.71
C ASN A 6 11.54 12.92 5.28
N GLU A 7 10.67 12.64 4.33
CA GLU A 7 10.99 12.62 2.91
C GLU A 7 10.27 13.78 2.21
N GLU A 8 11.05 14.66 1.59
CA GLU A 8 10.57 15.84 0.85
C GLU A 8 10.82 15.72 -0.65
N PHE A 9 11.35 14.61 -1.11
CA PHE A 9 11.66 14.31 -2.51
C PHE A 9 12.59 15.32 -3.23
N THR A 10 13.20 16.24 -2.50
CA THR A 10 14.09 17.29 -3.07
C THR A 10 15.35 16.70 -3.67
N ASP A 11 15.85 15.60 -3.13
CA ASP A 11 17.06 14.92 -3.56
C ASP A 11 16.75 13.61 -4.32
N GLY A 12 15.54 13.47 -4.83
CA GLY A 12 15.07 12.28 -5.54
C GLY A 12 14.07 11.43 -4.74
N PRO A 13 13.87 10.16 -5.10
CA PRO A 13 12.81 9.34 -4.52
C PRO A 13 13.09 8.83 -3.10
N GLY A 14 14.30 8.95 -2.58
CA GLY A 14 14.63 8.55 -1.21
C GLY A 14 14.42 7.06 -0.88
N GLY A 15 14.36 6.20 -1.89
CA GLY A 15 14.05 4.78 -1.77
C GLY A 15 12.61 4.41 -2.14
N TRP A 16 11.74 5.39 -2.34
CA TRP A 16 10.38 5.15 -2.81
C TRP A 16 10.35 4.74 -4.27
N ILE A 17 9.46 3.82 -4.62
CA ILE A 17 9.27 3.31 -5.98
C ILE A 17 7.77 3.26 -6.32
N ALA A 18 7.44 3.38 -7.60
CA ALA A 18 6.05 3.29 -8.07
C ALA A 18 5.56 1.84 -8.16
N ASP A 19 6.43 0.93 -8.56
CA ASP A 19 6.23 -0.51 -8.50
C ASP A 19 7.59 -1.23 -8.53
N VAL A 20 7.59 -2.56 -8.39
CA VAL A 20 8.81 -3.38 -8.37
C VAL A 20 9.69 -3.28 -9.63
N ARG A 21 9.23 -2.60 -10.66
CA ARG A 21 9.95 -2.44 -11.95
C ARG A 21 10.07 -1.00 -12.40
N SER A 22 9.38 -0.08 -11.74
CA SER A 22 9.25 1.31 -12.17
C SER A 22 9.70 2.28 -11.09
N PRO A 23 10.62 3.19 -11.40
CA PRO A 23 11.00 4.24 -10.48
C PRO A 23 9.81 5.17 -10.24
N LEU A 24 9.79 5.77 -9.06
CA LEU A 24 8.85 6.84 -8.75
C LEU A 24 9.29 8.11 -9.49
N PRO A 25 8.46 8.68 -10.38
CA PRO A 25 8.80 9.94 -11.05
C PRO A 25 8.84 11.09 -10.05
N ILE A 26 9.99 11.77 -10.00
CA ILE A 26 10.18 12.98 -9.17
C ILE A 26 10.46 14.15 -10.10
N TRP A 27 9.64 15.21 -9.99
CA TRP A 27 9.82 16.47 -10.71
C TRP A 27 9.69 17.64 -9.74
N ASP A 28 10.69 18.49 -9.71
CA ASP A 28 10.75 19.67 -8.85
C ASP A 28 10.45 19.39 -7.36
N GLY A 29 11.00 18.29 -6.82
CA GLY A 29 10.78 17.90 -5.43
C GLY A 29 9.38 17.31 -5.17
N VAL A 30 8.69 16.85 -6.19
CA VAL A 30 7.34 16.28 -6.08
C VAL A 30 7.31 14.88 -6.67
N ALA A 31 6.82 13.93 -5.90
CA ALA A 31 6.53 12.58 -6.36
C ALA A 31 5.20 12.54 -7.12
N HIS A 32 5.22 11.93 -8.30
CA HIS A 32 4.07 11.88 -9.19
C HIS A 32 3.58 10.45 -9.39
N CYS A 33 2.43 10.14 -8.83
CA CYS A 33 1.72 8.87 -9.00
C CYS A 33 0.55 9.08 -9.96
N TYR A 34 0.67 8.57 -11.19
CA TYR A 34 -0.36 8.79 -12.23
C TYR A 34 -0.82 7.49 -12.87
N SER A 35 -2.05 7.49 -13.35
CA SER A 35 -2.62 6.35 -14.06
C SER A 35 -1.95 6.13 -15.44
N PRO A 36 -1.87 4.88 -15.94
CA PRO A 36 -2.35 3.68 -15.28
C PRO A 36 -1.40 3.24 -14.15
N TRP A 37 -1.93 3.13 -12.95
CA TRP A 37 -1.17 2.60 -11.82
C TRP A 37 -1.03 1.09 -11.91
N THR A 38 0.01 0.55 -11.31
CA THR A 38 0.18 -0.89 -11.20
C THR A 38 -0.89 -1.48 -10.27
N VAL A 39 -1.63 -2.46 -10.78
CA VAL A 39 -2.52 -3.26 -9.94
C VAL A 39 -1.68 -4.30 -9.22
N ASP A 40 -1.60 -4.19 -7.91
CA ASP A 40 -0.99 -5.23 -7.12
C ASP A 40 -2.03 -6.32 -6.82
N ALA A 41 -1.98 -7.33 -7.66
CA ALA A 41 -2.83 -8.48 -7.54
C ALA A 41 -2.27 -9.53 -6.56
N ASN A 42 -1.05 -9.34 -6.08
CA ASN A 42 -0.40 -10.29 -5.18
C ASN A 42 -0.79 -10.08 -3.72
N HIS A 43 -1.17 -8.87 -3.34
CA HIS A 43 -1.49 -8.51 -1.97
C HIS A 43 -2.97 -8.55 -1.65
N ALA A 44 -3.82 -8.88 -2.60
CA ALA A 44 -5.25 -8.91 -2.40
C ALA A 44 -5.82 -10.26 -2.82
N PRO A 45 -6.00 -11.18 -1.88
CA PRO A 45 -6.67 -12.44 -2.15
C PRO A 45 -8.14 -12.22 -2.52
N PRO A 46 -8.75 -13.20 -3.19
CA PRO A 46 -10.18 -13.18 -3.46
C PRO A 46 -10.99 -12.90 -2.21
N GLY A 47 -11.82 -11.87 -2.25
CA GLY A 47 -12.67 -11.50 -1.13
C GLY A 47 -12.25 -10.22 -0.38
N ALA A 48 -11.00 -9.80 -0.46
CA ALA A 48 -10.53 -8.58 0.20
C ALA A 48 -10.54 -7.34 -0.73
N GLY A 49 -10.68 -7.52 -2.04
CA GLY A 49 -10.53 -6.47 -3.04
C GLY A 49 -9.09 -6.31 -3.51
N TYR A 50 -8.90 -5.73 -4.68
CA TYR A 50 -7.57 -5.44 -5.21
C TYR A 50 -7.18 -4.00 -4.90
N LEU A 51 -5.90 -3.71 -5.05
CA LEU A 51 -5.35 -2.39 -4.81
C LEU A 51 -4.58 -1.88 -6.02
N HIS A 52 -4.56 -0.56 -6.19
CA HIS A 52 -3.58 0.13 -7.02
C HIS A 52 -2.47 0.65 -6.14
N LEU A 53 -1.27 0.28 -6.53
CA LEU A 53 -0.07 0.78 -5.91
C LEU A 53 0.19 2.21 -6.41
N LEU A 54 0.31 3.15 -5.50
CA LEU A 54 0.73 4.52 -5.80
C LEU A 54 2.24 4.63 -5.67
N MET A 55 2.75 4.32 -4.49
CA MET A 55 4.17 4.25 -4.20
C MET A 55 4.42 3.45 -2.92
N PHE A 56 5.59 2.87 -2.78
CA PHE A 56 5.99 2.15 -1.58
C PHE A 56 7.49 2.26 -1.30
N ILE A 57 7.88 1.91 -0.09
CA ILE A 57 9.27 1.88 0.36
C ILE A 57 9.51 0.63 1.19
N TYR A 58 10.63 -0.05 0.93
CA TYR A 58 11.10 -1.13 1.79
C TYR A 58 11.62 -0.58 3.12
N SER A 59 11.19 -1.20 4.21
CA SER A 59 11.58 -0.80 5.57
C SER A 59 12.81 -1.53 6.10
N ARG A 60 13.30 -2.54 5.38
CA ARG A 60 14.51 -3.31 5.71
C ARG A 60 15.57 -3.23 4.63
N ALA A 61 16.84 -3.33 5.04
CA ALA A 61 18.00 -3.35 4.16
C ALA A 61 17.94 -4.48 3.11
N ALA A 62 17.42 -5.65 3.46
CA ALA A 62 17.29 -6.77 2.54
C ALA A 62 16.38 -6.44 1.36
N GLY A 63 15.23 -5.82 1.59
CA GLY A 63 14.33 -5.35 0.53
C GLY A 63 14.95 -4.19 -0.27
N ALA A 64 15.55 -3.22 0.41
CA ALA A 64 16.19 -2.07 -0.21
C ALA A 64 17.40 -2.43 -1.09
N GLN A 65 18.01 -3.58 -0.87
CA GLN A 65 19.15 -4.08 -1.65
C GLN A 65 18.74 -4.97 -2.82
N THR A 66 17.48 -5.33 -2.93
CA THR A 66 16.98 -6.07 -4.10
C THR A 66 17.08 -5.22 -5.36
N ARG A 67 16.95 -5.85 -6.53
CA ARG A 67 16.88 -5.12 -7.80
C ARG A 67 15.84 -4.00 -7.74
N ASP A 68 14.74 -4.27 -7.07
CA ASP A 68 13.62 -3.37 -6.95
C ASP A 68 13.96 -2.18 -6.04
N GLY A 69 14.66 -2.41 -4.93
CA GLY A 69 15.20 -1.36 -4.08
C GLY A 69 16.22 -0.46 -4.79
N GLN A 70 16.94 -0.96 -5.80
CA GLN A 70 17.87 -0.15 -6.58
C GLN A 70 17.17 0.87 -7.49
N ILE A 71 15.93 0.62 -7.89
CA ILE A 71 15.14 1.52 -8.73
C ILE A 71 14.79 2.82 -7.99
N GLY A 72 14.54 2.74 -6.69
CA GLY A 72 14.26 3.90 -5.84
C GLY A 72 15.50 4.71 -5.41
N GLY A 73 16.68 4.30 -5.85
CA GLY A 73 17.94 4.91 -5.40
C GLY A 73 18.28 4.53 -3.96
N LYS A 74 18.92 5.47 -3.25
CA LYS A 74 19.25 5.28 -1.83
C LYS A 74 17.98 5.29 -1.00
N ASN A 75 17.77 4.23 -0.24
CA ASN A 75 16.65 4.14 0.70
C ASN A 75 17.00 4.87 2.00
N ARG A 76 16.52 6.10 2.15
CA ARG A 76 16.80 6.95 3.31
C ARG A 76 16.23 6.38 4.60
N PHE A 77 15.08 5.73 4.54
CA PHE A 77 14.48 5.08 5.71
C PHE A 77 15.42 4.06 6.33
N VAL A 78 16.08 3.25 5.50
CA VAL A 78 17.02 2.22 5.94
C VAL A 78 18.40 2.81 6.26
N GLU A 79 18.93 3.71 5.41
CA GLU A 79 20.27 4.29 5.59
C GLU A 79 20.39 5.14 6.87
N GLU A 80 19.31 5.79 7.26
CA GLU A 80 19.23 6.63 8.46
C GLU A 80 18.79 5.85 9.71
N ASP A 81 18.66 4.51 9.60
CA ASP A 81 18.29 3.59 10.70
C ASP A 81 16.99 3.99 11.40
N HIS A 82 15.95 4.27 10.60
CA HIS A 82 14.62 4.56 11.12
C HIS A 82 13.97 3.30 11.69
N SER A 83 13.14 3.50 12.72
CA SER A 83 12.46 2.40 13.39
C SER A 83 11.37 1.78 12.50
N THR A 84 11.35 0.44 12.44
CA THR A 84 10.26 -0.33 11.86
C THR A 84 9.06 -0.49 12.81
N ASN A 85 9.22 -0.12 14.09
CA ASN A 85 8.12 -0.05 15.03
C ASN A 85 7.32 1.23 14.79
N LEU A 86 6.16 1.06 14.15
CA LEU A 86 5.23 2.15 13.84
C LEU A 86 4.04 2.22 14.81
N THR A 87 4.05 1.45 15.91
CA THR A 87 2.97 1.48 16.91
C THR A 87 2.82 2.89 17.50
N ASN A 88 1.63 3.47 17.36
CA ASN A 88 1.28 4.82 17.79
C ASN A 88 2.14 5.94 17.14
N ALA A 89 2.80 5.65 16.04
CA ALA A 89 3.45 6.68 15.24
C ALA A 89 2.39 7.55 14.53
N LYS A 90 2.76 8.78 14.22
CA LYS A 90 1.93 9.67 13.40
C LYS A 90 2.52 9.73 12.00
N LEU A 91 1.71 9.41 11.00
CA LEU A 91 2.06 9.55 9.60
C LEU A 91 1.40 10.80 9.04
N THR A 92 2.22 11.73 8.62
CA THR A 92 1.78 12.95 7.94
C THR A 92 2.19 12.91 6.49
N ILE A 93 1.25 13.19 5.60
CA ILE A 93 1.53 13.43 4.19
C ILE A 93 1.13 14.83 3.80
N ARG A 94 1.82 15.39 2.82
CA ARG A 94 1.34 16.55 2.09
C ARG A 94 1.16 16.16 0.64
N SER A 95 -0.10 16.21 0.19
CA SER A 95 -0.50 15.68 -1.12
C SER A 95 -1.53 16.58 -1.79
N ARG A 96 -1.66 16.41 -3.11
CA ARG A 96 -2.78 16.92 -3.91
C ARG A 96 -3.04 15.97 -5.07
N GLY A 97 -4.21 16.05 -5.65
CA GLY A 97 -4.51 15.23 -6.81
C GLY A 97 -5.96 15.31 -7.23
N HIS A 98 -6.27 14.53 -8.22
CA HIS A 98 -7.63 14.26 -8.64
C HIS A 98 -7.76 12.81 -9.07
N LEU A 99 -8.93 12.25 -8.86
CA LEU A 99 -9.24 10.87 -9.17
C LEU A 99 -10.63 10.80 -9.81
N ASP A 100 -10.67 10.34 -11.05
CA ASP A 100 -11.92 9.99 -11.73
C ASP A 100 -12.22 8.52 -11.46
N LEU A 101 -13.23 8.26 -10.68
CA LEU A 101 -13.71 6.92 -10.38
C LEU A 101 -14.81 6.55 -11.37
N ALA A 102 -14.52 5.61 -12.24
CA ALA A 102 -15.50 5.06 -13.16
C ALA A 102 -15.98 3.70 -12.64
N GLY A 103 -17.29 3.59 -12.42
CA GLY A 103 -17.94 2.33 -12.12
C GLY A 103 -18.03 1.94 -10.64
N PRO A 104 -18.85 0.95 -10.33
CA PRO A 104 -19.02 0.45 -8.98
C PRO A 104 -17.78 -0.30 -8.51
N LEU A 105 -17.41 -0.10 -7.28
CA LEU A 105 -16.43 -0.95 -6.62
C LEU A 105 -17.04 -2.34 -6.45
N CYS A 106 -16.29 -3.35 -6.81
CA CYS A 106 -16.61 -4.71 -6.40
C CYS A 106 -15.38 -5.39 -5.83
N ASN A 107 -15.61 -6.15 -4.82
CA ASN A 107 -14.66 -7.15 -4.44
C ASN A 107 -14.95 -8.43 -5.27
N ASN A 108 -13.95 -9.22 -5.50
CA ASN A 108 -13.80 -10.28 -6.50
C ASN A 108 -14.95 -11.22 -6.78
N HIS A 109 -15.90 -11.34 -5.94
CA HIS A 109 -17.02 -12.28 -6.12
C HIS A 109 -18.30 -11.76 -5.49
N ARG A 110 -18.22 -10.62 -4.85
CA ARG A 110 -19.39 -10.03 -4.21
C ARG A 110 -19.38 -8.56 -4.51
N PRO A 111 -20.48 -8.01 -5.00
CA PRO A 111 -20.69 -6.58 -4.89
C PRO A 111 -20.43 -6.27 -3.42
N VAL A 112 -19.33 -5.65 -3.10
CA VAL A 112 -19.25 -4.97 -1.83
C VAL A 112 -20.33 -3.92 -1.98
N PRO A 113 -21.31 -3.86 -1.06
CA PRO A 113 -22.07 -2.65 -0.93
C PRO A 113 -21.00 -1.58 -0.84
N ALA A 114 -20.90 -0.73 -1.86
CA ALA A 114 -20.01 0.41 -1.74
C ALA A 114 -20.37 0.99 -0.38
N PRO A 115 -19.42 1.13 0.55
CA PRO A 115 -19.68 2.03 1.65
C PRO A 115 -20.17 3.29 0.98
N ASP A 116 -21.08 4.03 1.58
CA ASP A 116 -21.66 5.26 1.02
C ASP A 116 -20.60 6.31 0.61
N VAL A 117 -19.36 5.93 0.58
CA VAL A 117 -18.16 6.62 0.10
C VAL A 117 -17.84 6.11 -1.31
N GLY A 118 -18.31 6.84 -2.28
CA GLY A 118 -18.26 6.45 -3.67
C GLY A 118 -16.89 6.34 -4.30
N GLY A 119 -16.14 5.27 -4.01
CA GLY A 119 -14.97 4.98 -4.80
C GLY A 119 -13.78 4.41 -3.99
N ALA A 120 -12.69 4.11 -4.69
CA ALA A 120 -11.42 3.75 -4.05
C ALA A 120 -10.90 4.92 -3.22
N GLN A 121 -10.41 4.63 -2.04
CA GLN A 121 -9.82 5.59 -1.13
C GLN A 121 -8.30 5.47 -1.16
N MET A 122 -7.61 6.56 -0.91
CA MET A 122 -6.17 6.52 -0.69
C MET A 122 -5.92 6.07 0.76
N CYS A 123 -5.25 4.94 0.91
CA CYS A 123 -4.98 4.32 2.21
C CYS A 123 -3.49 4.03 2.38
N LEU A 124 -3.08 3.86 3.63
CA LEU A 124 -1.81 3.23 3.98
C LEU A 124 -2.01 1.72 4.03
N LEU A 125 -1.07 0.98 3.45
CA LEU A 125 -0.89 -0.46 3.67
C LEU A 125 0.45 -0.67 4.38
N VAL A 126 0.47 -1.55 5.37
CA VAL A 126 1.69 -2.01 6.04
C VAL A 126 1.84 -3.51 5.85
N GLN A 127 3.08 -3.95 5.63
CA GLN A 127 3.40 -5.35 5.44
C GLN A 127 4.55 -5.77 6.35
N ALA A 128 4.39 -6.93 6.98
CA ALA A 128 5.41 -7.53 7.82
C ALA A 128 5.45 -9.05 7.72
N GLU A 129 6.62 -9.62 7.95
CA GLU A 129 6.75 -11.03 8.31
C GLU A 129 6.54 -11.16 9.81
N VAL A 130 5.58 -11.97 10.21
CA VAL A 130 5.29 -12.30 11.61
C VAL A 130 5.51 -13.78 11.87
N GLY A 131 6.00 -14.13 13.06
CA GLY A 131 6.39 -15.48 13.43
C GLY A 131 7.89 -15.73 13.30
N GLU A 132 8.33 -16.95 13.58
CA GLU A 132 9.72 -17.35 13.53
C GLU A 132 9.94 -18.62 12.72
N GLY A 133 11.07 -18.70 12.02
CA GLY A 133 11.48 -19.86 11.24
C GLY A 133 10.44 -20.27 10.20
N ASP A 134 10.14 -21.56 10.14
CA ASP A 134 9.18 -22.12 9.17
C ASP A 134 7.72 -21.69 9.42
N ALA A 135 7.45 -21.05 10.56
CA ALA A 135 6.15 -20.47 10.89
C ALA A 135 6.03 -18.99 10.52
N ALA A 136 7.08 -18.39 9.99
CA ALA A 136 7.04 -17.01 9.53
C ALA A 136 6.09 -16.86 8.36
N THR A 137 5.25 -15.84 8.43
CA THR A 137 4.18 -15.59 7.46
C THR A 137 4.13 -14.10 7.15
N THR A 138 4.10 -13.75 5.87
CA THR A 138 3.88 -12.37 5.46
C THR A 138 2.41 -12.02 5.62
N THR A 139 2.13 -10.90 6.27
CA THR A 139 0.79 -10.41 6.47
C THR A 139 0.67 -8.93 6.10
N ASN A 140 -0.51 -8.54 5.66
CA ASN A 140 -0.79 -7.22 5.11
C ASN A 140 -2.04 -6.62 5.74
N PHE A 141 -1.96 -5.36 6.14
CA PHE A 141 -3.09 -4.62 6.68
C PHE A 141 -3.24 -3.26 5.99
N VAL A 142 -4.46 -2.92 5.63
CA VAL A 142 -4.84 -1.62 5.09
C VAL A 142 -5.54 -0.80 6.16
N LEU A 143 -5.09 0.41 6.39
CA LEU A 143 -5.73 1.35 7.32
C LEU A 143 -6.97 1.97 6.67
N THR A 144 -8.07 1.24 6.69
CA THR A 144 -9.34 1.65 6.08
C THR A 144 -10.17 2.58 6.94
N GLY A 145 -9.93 2.61 8.25
CA GLY A 145 -10.63 3.51 9.18
C GLY A 145 -10.14 4.96 9.15
N GLN A 146 -8.98 5.22 8.53
CA GLN A 146 -8.40 6.56 8.41
C GLN A 146 -7.83 6.75 6.99
N PRO A 147 -8.68 6.79 5.95
CA PRO A 147 -8.22 7.08 4.59
C PRO A 147 -7.78 8.53 4.46
N PHE A 148 -6.90 8.80 3.50
CA PHE A 148 -6.51 10.15 3.14
C PHE A 148 -7.46 10.73 2.09
N ASP A 149 -7.80 11.99 2.23
CA ASP A 149 -8.55 12.73 1.24
C ASP A 149 -7.68 13.05 0.01
N ILE A 150 -8.26 12.92 -1.18
CA ILE A 150 -7.64 13.36 -2.43
C ILE A 150 -8.27 14.71 -2.81
N THR A 151 -7.50 15.77 -2.68
CA THR A 151 -7.94 17.15 -2.92
C THR A 151 -7.16 17.77 -4.08
N PRO A 152 -7.78 18.67 -4.88
CA PRO A 152 -7.08 19.35 -5.98
C PRO A 152 -6.01 20.34 -5.51
N GLU A 153 -6.15 20.83 -4.29
CA GLU A 153 -5.18 21.72 -3.66
C GLU A 153 -4.27 20.94 -2.71
N TRP A 154 -3.06 21.47 -2.49
CA TRP A 154 -2.16 20.90 -1.49
C TRP A 154 -2.81 20.86 -0.12
N SER A 155 -2.91 19.70 0.45
CA SER A 155 -3.40 19.46 1.82
C SER A 155 -2.38 18.66 2.62
N GLU A 156 -2.27 19.00 3.88
CA GLU A 156 -1.50 18.23 4.85
C GLU A 156 -2.47 17.42 5.70
N GLN A 157 -2.22 16.13 5.81
CA GLN A 157 -3.10 15.22 6.52
C GLN A 157 -2.26 14.31 7.40
N THR A 158 -2.70 14.11 8.64
CA THR A 158 -2.03 13.27 9.63
C THR A 158 -2.99 12.19 10.11
N ILE A 159 -2.51 10.96 10.13
CA ILE A 159 -3.18 9.81 10.70
C ILE A 159 -2.35 9.23 11.84
N GLU A 160 -2.97 8.52 12.76
CA GLU A 160 -2.30 7.84 13.87
C GLU A 160 -2.34 6.33 13.67
N LEU A 161 -1.18 5.68 13.76
CA LEU A 161 -1.02 4.25 13.51
C LEU A 161 -1.28 3.46 14.80
N THR A 162 -2.53 3.49 15.25
CA THR A 162 -2.93 2.73 16.44
C THR A 162 -3.16 1.26 16.12
N PRO A 163 -2.83 0.34 17.03
CA PRO A 163 -3.07 -1.09 16.87
C PRO A 163 -4.54 -1.48 17.15
N ASP A 164 -5.47 -0.63 16.81
CA ASP A 164 -6.91 -0.87 16.94
C ASP A 164 -7.42 -1.69 15.75
N PRO A 165 -7.80 -2.96 15.91
CA PRO A 165 -8.22 -3.82 14.80
C PRO A 165 -9.42 -3.27 14.01
N GLU A 166 -10.26 -2.43 14.62
CA GLU A 166 -11.44 -1.85 13.94
C GLU A 166 -11.04 -0.83 12.86
N GLN A 167 -9.83 -0.28 12.94
CA GLN A 167 -9.29 0.66 11.96
C GLN A 167 -8.65 -0.01 10.75
N TRP A 168 -8.37 -1.32 10.81
CA TRP A 168 -7.58 -2.01 9.83
C TRP A 168 -8.33 -3.15 9.16
N THR A 169 -8.11 -3.29 7.87
CA THR A 169 -8.59 -4.43 7.08
C THR A 169 -7.41 -5.34 6.76
N CYS A 170 -7.43 -6.57 7.29
CA CYS A 170 -6.49 -7.61 6.91
C CYS A 170 -6.81 -8.09 5.49
N LEU A 171 -5.83 -8.12 4.60
CA LEU A 171 -6.01 -8.64 3.25
C LEU A 171 -6.08 -10.16 3.21
N GLY A 172 -5.74 -10.84 4.31
CA GLY A 172 -5.85 -12.27 4.44
C GLY A 172 -4.69 -13.04 3.80
N ALA A 173 -4.90 -14.34 3.62
CA ALA A 173 -3.93 -15.22 2.97
C ALA A 173 -4.08 -15.17 1.45
N ARG A 174 -2.96 -15.24 0.76
CA ARG A 174 -2.94 -15.59 -0.67
C ARG A 174 -3.06 -17.10 -0.81
N HIS A 175 -4.08 -17.58 -1.49
CA HIS A 175 -4.33 -19.04 -1.62
C HIS A 175 -3.21 -19.78 -2.36
N ASP A 176 -2.59 -19.15 -3.35
CA ASP A 176 -1.46 -19.69 -4.08
C ASP A 176 -0.13 -19.63 -3.31
N LEU A 177 -0.08 -18.83 -2.25
CA LEU A 177 1.10 -18.63 -1.41
C LEU A 177 0.76 -18.78 0.08
N THR A 178 -0.09 -19.72 0.44
CA THR A 178 -0.55 -19.93 1.82
C THR A 178 0.58 -20.15 2.84
N ALA A 179 1.74 -20.60 2.36
CA ALA A 179 2.95 -20.70 3.18
C ALA A 179 3.64 -19.34 3.40
N THR A 180 3.29 -18.30 2.61
CA THR A 180 3.96 -17.01 2.61
C THR A 180 3.07 -15.89 3.14
N TYR A 181 1.75 -16.00 2.93
CA TYR A 181 0.78 -15.00 3.37
C TYR A 181 -0.16 -15.59 4.42
N GLY A 182 -0.29 -14.93 5.53
CA GLY A 182 -1.12 -15.38 6.64
C GLY A 182 -2.02 -14.29 7.20
N TYR A 183 -2.68 -14.68 8.27
CA TYR A 183 -3.41 -13.75 9.11
C TYR A 183 -2.55 -13.46 10.34
N GLY A 184 -2.41 -12.18 10.66
CA GLY A 184 -1.68 -11.74 11.84
C GLY A 184 -2.53 -10.78 12.66
N GLU A 185 -2.01 -10.43 13.81
CA GLU A 185 -2.54 -9.37 14.63
C GLU A 185 -1.91 -8.04 14.22
N ILE A 186 -2.72 -7.01 14.00
CA ILE A 186 -2.20 -5.68 13.61
C ILE A 186 -1.18 -5.13 14.61
N ALA A 187 -1.34 -5.44 15.90
CA ALA A 187 -0.39 -5.03 16.92
C ALA A 187 1.00 -5.63 16.69
N ALA A 188 1.10 -6.88 16.26
CA ALA A 188 2.37 -7.52 15.93
C ALA A 188 2.99 -6.92 14.66
N VAL A 189 2.16 -6.59 13.66
CA VAL A 189 2.61 -5.95 12.43
C VAL A 189 3.15 -4.55 12.70
N LEU A 190 2.42 -3.72 13.42
CA LEU A 190 2.86 -2.36 13.74
C LEU A 190 4.09 -2.32 14.65
N ALA A 191 4.29 -3.35 15.48
CA ALA A 191 5.49 -3.45 16.32
C ALA A 191 6.77 -3.66 15.51
N ASP A 192 6.67 -4.22 14.30
CA ASP A 192 7.81 -4.40 13.40
C ASP A 192 7.32 -4.49 11.95
N VAL A 193 7.09 -3.36 11.30
CA VAL A 193 6.77 -3.27 9.86
C VAL A 193 8.06 -3.52 9.06
N ASN A 194 8.42 -4.78 8.99
CA ASN A 194 9.75 -5.20 8.60
C ASN A 194 9.87 -5.61 7.12
N TYR A 195 8.86 -5.33 6.32
CA TYR A 195 8.90 -5.61 4.89
C TYR A 195 8.79 -4.32 4.08
N ASP A 196 7.63 -3.70 4.07
CA ASP A 196 7.39 -2.42 3.41
C ASP A 196 6.16 -1.70 3.99
N PHE A 197 5.99 -0.46 3.59
CA PHE A 197 4.73 0.26 3.69
C PHE A 197 4.48 1.06 2.42
N MET A 198 3.21 1.20 2.07
CA MET A 198 2.83 1.72 0.77
C MET A 198 1.56 2.56 0.82
N PHE A 199 1.49 3.53 -0.08
CA PHE A 199 0.25 4.25 -0.37
C PHE A 199 -0.45 3.57 -1.54
N ILE A 200 -1.74 3.33 -1.38
CA ILE A 200 -2.56 2.55 -2.30
C ILE A 200 -3.91 3.21 -2.54
N LEU A 201 -4.56 2.86 -3.65
CA LEU A 201 -6.00 3.03 -3.82
C LEU A 201 -6.70 1.70 -3.55
N PHE A 202 -7.66 1.69 -2.64
CA PHE A 202 -8.32 0.48 -2.16
C PHE A 202 -9.79 0.77 -1.78
N PRO A 203 -10.73 -0.14 -2.01
CA PRO A 203 -10.67 -1.31 -2.87
C PRO A 203 -10.88 -0.97 -4.35
N LEU A 204 -10.40 -1.83 -5.25
CA LEU A 204 -10.57 -1.68 -6.68
C LEU A 204 -11.50 -2.72 -7.28
N ASN A 205 -12.08 -2.36 -8.41
CA ASN A 205 -12.90 -3.25 -9.20
C ASN A 205 -12.04 -4.12 -10.13
N VAL A 206 -12.19 -5.42 -10.06
CA VAL A 206 -11.66 -6.38 -11.02
C VAL A 206 -12.73 -7.36 -11.44
N VAL A 207 -12.63 -7.84 -12.68
CA VAL A 207 -13.60 -8.74 -13.27
C VAL A 207 -12.96 -10.10 -13.48
N PRO A 208 -13.60 -11.22 -13.05
CA PRO A 208 -13.13 -12.55 -13.39
C PRO A 208 -13.02 -12.73 -14.92
N VAL A 209 -11.98 -13.40 -15.38
CA VAL A 209 -11.77 -13.69 -16.82
C VAL A 209 -12.70 -14.77 -17.32
N GLY A 210 -13.27 -15.57 -16.41
CA GLY A 210 -14.19 -16.66 -16.72
C GLY A 210 -14.72 -17.33 -15.46
N GLU A 211 -15.24 -18.53 -15.57
CA GLU A 211 -15.53 -19.36 -14.41
C GLU A 211 -14.21 -19.79 -13.78
N VAL A 212 -14.02 -19.42 -12.54
CA VAL A 212 -12.85 -19.83 -11.75
C VAL A 212 -13.18 -21.19 -11.14
N GLU A 213 -12.61 -22.24 -11.70
CA GLU A 213 -12.89 -23.61 -11.28
C GLU A 213 -12.38 -23.93 -9.86
N ASP A 214 -11.27 -23.33 -9.47
CA ASP A 214 -10.66 -23.51 -8.14
C ASP A 214 -10.53 -22.17 -7.42
N ARG A 215 -11.48 -21.88 -6.55
CA ARG A 215 -11.50 -20.63 -5.77
C ARG A 215 -10.36 -20.51 -4.76
N ASP A 216 -9.71 -21.62 -4.44
CA ASP A 216 -8.62 -21.68 -3.47
C ASP A 216 -7.26 -21.42 -4.11
N ARG A 217 -7.19 -21.39 -5.43
CA ARG A 217 -5.96 -21.16 -6.22
C ARG A 217 -6.09 -20.04 -7.23
N GLN A 218 -6.76 -18.99 -6.89
CA GLN A 218 -6.98 -17.87 -7.81
C GLN A 218 -5.71 -17.03 -7.97
N TRP A 219 -5.18 -17.02 -9.18
CA TRP A 219 -4.08 -16.14 -9.56
C TRP A 219 -4.65 -14.85 -10.12
N ALA A 220 -4.46 -13.78 -9.41
CA ALA A 220 -5.05 -12.52 -9.77
C ALA A 220 -4.72 -12.07 -11.21
N ALA A 221 -3.51 -12.29 -11.69
CA ALA A 221 -3.11 -11.93 -13.06
C ALA A 221 -3.64 -12.89 -14.15
N ILE A 222 -4.06 -14.09 -13.77
CA ILE A 222 -4.53 -15.15 -14.68
C ILE A 222 -6.05 -15.25 -14.65
N ASP A 223 -6.60 -15.28 -13.44
CA ASP A 223 -8.02 -15.53 -13.21
C ASP A 223 -8.86 -14.26 -13.21
N TYR A 224 -8.24 -13.11 -13.04
CA TYR A 224 -8.90 -11.82 -13.03
C TYR A 224 -8.32 -10.89 -14.08
N LYS A 225 -9.21 -10.35 -14.87
CA LYS A 225 -8.91 -9.27 -15.79
C LYS A 225 -9.24 -7.96 -15.11
N VAL A 226 -8.24 -7.09 -15.09
CA VAL A 226 -8.48 -5.70 -14.71
C VAL A 226 -9.35 -5.08 -15.81
N ASP A 227 -10.52 -4.58 -15.44
CA ASP A 227 -11.34 -3.80 -16.36
C ASP A 227 -10.69 -2.42 -16.54
N MET A 228 -9.83 -2.33 -17.56
CA MET A 228 -9.10 -1.10 -17.87
C MET A 228 -9.98 0.09 -18.21
N GLN A 229 -11.27 -0.14 -18.51
CA GLN A 229 -12.22 0.95 -18.83
C GLN A 229 -12.78 1.59 -17.56
N ASN A 230 -12.82 0.82 -16.47
CA ASN A 230 -13.40 1.24 -15.20
C ASN A 230 -12.34 1.46 -14.10
N LEU A 231 -11.06 1.45 -14.46
CA LEU A 231 -10.02 1.80 -13.51
C LEU A 231 -10.04 3.29 -13.20
N PRO A 232 -9.72 3.64 -11.95
CA PRO A 232 -9.50 5.03 -11.59
C PRO A 232 -8.46 5.67 -12.51
N LYS A 233 -8.74 6.87 -12.97
CA LYS A 233 -7.80 7.69 -13.74
C LYS A 233 -7.49 8.94 -12.96
N GLY A 234 -6.27 9.39 -13.02
CA GLY A 234 -5.92 10.62 -12.33
C GLY A 234 -4.44 10.73 -12.05
N LEU A 235 -4.14 11.65 -11.16
CA LEU A 235 -2.80 11.99 -10.71
C LEU A 235 -2.88 12.31 -9.22
N ILE A 236 -2.01 11.69 -8.44
CA ILE A 236 -1.79 12.02 -7.03
C ILE A 236 -0.33 12.40 -6.87
N MET A 237 -0.09 13.53 -6.25
CA MET A 237 1.24 14.08 -6.03
C MET A 237 1.52 14.18 -4.54
N PHE A 238 2.75 13.87 -4.16
CA PHE A 238 3.24 14.01 -2.80
C PHE A 238 4.50 14.88 -2.82
N ASP A 239 4.58 15.86 -1.95
CA ASP A 239 5.81 16.62 -1.72
C ASP A 239 6.40 16.36 -0.33
N ARG A 240 5.67 15.65 0.54
CA ARG A 240 6.18 15.22 1.84
C ARG A 240 5.52 13.95 2.35
N VAL A 241 6.35 13.08 2.94
CA VAL A 241 5.95 11.95 3.78
C VAL A 241 6.77 12.03 5.07
N GLN A 242 6.09 12.12 6.21
CA GLN A 242 6.74 12.23 7.51
C GLN A 242 6.17 11.20 8.48
N ILE A 243 7.05 10.56 9.26
CA ILE A 243 6.66 9.67 10.35
C ILE A 243 7.28 10.21 11.64
N ASP A 244 6.42 10.58 12.59
CA ASP A 244 6.79 10.98 13.93
C ASP A 244 6.62 9.79 14.87
N TYR A 245 7.72 9.31 15.41
CA TYR A 245 7.71 8.19 16.35
C TYR A 245 7.32 8.66 17.75
N PRO A 246 6.56 7.84 18.52
CA PRO A 246 6.22 8.17 19.90
C PRO A 246 7.49 8.29 20.77
N GLU A 247 7.38 9.08 21.86
CA GLU A 247 8.46 9.27 22.84
C GLU A 247 8.74 8.02 23.67
#